data_539492c223f4bfdf440f2fdd9a6fb00a
#
_entry.id   539492c223f4bfdf440f2fdd9a6fb00a
#
_cell.length_a   1.000
_cell.length_b   1.000
_cell.length_c   1.000
_cell.angle_alpha   90.00
_cell.angle_beta   90.00
_cell.angle_gamma   90.00
#
_symmetry.space_group_name_H-M   'P 1'
#
loop_
_entity.id
_entity.type
_entity.pdbx_description
1 polymer ?
#
loop_
_entity_poly.entity_id
_entity_poly.type
_entity_poly.pdbx_seq_one_letter_code
_entity_poly.pdbx_strand_id
1 'polypeptide(L)'
;LGDVYKRQGIHHHYSTDKFTPQFSQTFFETQVKKLSKKQLPLKKGQTVDAFLKEITPVIFDPTVMAKRVNQANGQDLILTSANNYYEGVTQAEVEQFYAAMKKTDNPEEPISYGLNSRLVKRDGKLVEEVYKVGGYYSAAIEKIVENLRKAVAFAENDKQKAHINKLIQYYTDGNLKTFDEYSILWVEDVVSSVDFINGFIENYGDPLGYKGAWESIVNFKNEKASHRTEVVSSNAQWFESNSPVDPRFKKEKVKGVTAKVITAAILAGDSYPSTPIGINLPNANWIRAAHGSKSVTLENITEAYDQASHGNGFNEEFVIDKETSDLMDKYL
;
A
#
# COMPACT_ATOMS: atom_id res chain seq x y z
N LEU A 1 11.29 -1.53 18.00
CA LEU A 1 9.87 -1.53 18.42
C LEU A 1 9.28 -0.10 18.53
N GLY A 2 9.93 0.84 19.24
CA GLY A 2 9.39 2.20 19.38
C GLY A 2 9.18 2.97 18.07
N ASP A 3 9.98 2.72 17.04
CA ASP A 3 9.82 3.35 15.72
C ASP A 3 8.62 2.78 14.94
N VAL A 4 8.37 1.50 15.08
CA VAL A 4 7.19 0.81 14.52
C VAL A 4 5.91 1.44 15.06
N TYR A 5 5.78 1.59 16.38
CA TYR A 5 4.59 2.19 17.00
C TYR A 5 4.38 3.66 16.61
N LYS A 6 5.45 4.43 16.44
CA LYS A 6 5.34 5.82 15.96
C LYS A 6 4.73 5.93 14.57
N ARG A 7 4.99 4.97 13.70
CA ARG A 7 4.52 4.98 12.31
C ARG A 7 3.12 4.43 12.14
N GLN A 8 2.66 3.56 13.04
CA GLN A 8 1.30 3.02 13.01
C GLN A 8 0.20 4.04 13.35
N GLY A 9 0.52 5.09 14.13
CA GLY A 9 -0.48 6.00 14.65
C GLY A 9 -1.31 5.37 15.78
N ILE A 10 -2.59 5.79 15.90
CA ILE A 10 -3.48 5.40 17.00
C ILE A 10 -4.33 4.15 16.71
N HIS A 11 -4.18 3.53 15.54
CA HIS A 11 -4.95 2.36 15.14
C HIS A 11 -4.03 1.19 14.81
N HIS A 12 -4.53 -0.02 15.06
CA HIS A 12 -3.86 -1.23 14.65
C HIS A 12 -3.81 -1.34 13.12
N HIS A 13 -2.68 -1.76 12.57
CA HIS A 13 -2.47 -1.76 11.13
C HIS A 13 -3.43 -2.68 10.39
N TYR A 14 -3.61 -3.91 10.83
CA TYR A 14 -4.49 -4.90 10.19
C TYR A 14 -5.93 -4.87 10.71
N SER A 15 -6.14 -4.89 12.03
CA SER A 15 -7.48 -4.90 12.60
C SER A 15 -8.19 -3.57 12.51
N THR A 16 -7.46 -2.49 12.18
CA THR A 16 -7.95 -1.12 12.10
C THR A 16 -8.56 -0.55 13.38
N ASP A 17 -8.57 -1.32 14.48
CA ASP A 17 -9.07 -0.92 15.77
C ASP A 17 -8.13 0.06 16.46
N LYS A 18 -8.70 0.90 17.30
CA LYS A 18 -7.97 1.93 18.03
C LYS A 18 -7.18 1.33 19.19
N PHE A 19 -5.95 1.78 19.39
CA PHE A 19 -5.16 1.44 20.56
C PHE A 19 -5.70 2.14 21.81
N THR A 20 -5.76 1.40 22.92
CA THR A 20 -6.03 1.99 24.24
C THR A 20 -4.73 2.47 24.87
N PRO A 21 -4.61 3.74 25.27
CA PRO A 21 -3.43 4.24 25.95
C PRO A 21 -3.17 3.53 27.28
N GLN A 22 -1.90 3.21 27.56
CA GLN A 22 -1.49 2.60 28.85
C GLN A 22 -1.24 3.64 29.95
N PHE A 23 -1.52 4.91 29.70
CA PHE A 23 -1.40 6.02 30.64
C PHE A 23 -2.73 6.78 30.74
N SER A 24 -2.96 7.45 31.88
CA SER A 24 -4.21 8.17 32.09
C SER A 24 -4.29 9.49 31.32
N GLN A 25 -5.52 9.91 31.00
CA GLN A 25 -5.79 11.21 30.42
C GLN A 25 -5.22 12.36 31.25
N THR A 26 -5.39 12.33 32.58
CA THR A 26 -4.87 13.33 33.49
C THR A 26 -3.34 13.44 33.42
N PHE A 27 -2.65 12.31 33.33
CA PHE A 27 -1.20 12.30 33.13
C PHE A 27 -0.82 12.99 31.82
N PHE A 28 -1.47 12.62 30.73
CA PHE A 28 -1.24 13.21 29.40
C PHE A 28 -1.43 14.73 29.43
N GLU A 29 -2.59 15.21 29.88
CA GLU A 29 -2.90 16.63 29.94
C GLU A 29 -1.89 17.42 30.81
N THR A 30 -1.49 16.82 31.94
CA THR A 30 -0.48 17.42 32.83
C THR A 30 0.88 17.53 32.13
N GLN A 31 1.31 16.52 31.38
CA GLN A 31 2.59 16.61 30.68
C GLN A 31 2.53 17.58 29.50
N VAL A 32 1.44 17.61 28.73
CA VAL A 32 1.27 18.56 27.64
C VAL A 32 1.32 20.02 28.14
N LYS A 33 0.68 20.32 29.25
CA LYS A 33 0.69 21.66 29.85
C LYS A 33 2.08 22.14 30.34
N LYS A 34 3.03 21.22 30.54
CA LYS A 34 4.44 21.54 30.86
C LYS A 34 5.27 21.94 29.65
N LEU A 35 4.81 21.62 28.46
CA LEU A 35 5.54 21.87 27.21
C LEU A 35 5.36 23.34 26.78
N SER A 36 6.40 23.91 26.18
CA SER A 36 6.29 25.22 25.55
C SER A 36 5.42 25.12 24.28
N LYS A 37 4.76 26.21 23.91
CA LYS A 37 3.93 26.27 22.69
C LYS A 37 4.69 25.86 21.42
N LYS A 38 6.01 26.08 21.36
CA LYS A 38 6.85 25.71 20.23
C LYS A 38 7.05 24.18 20.07
N GLN A 39 6.85 23.44 21.15
CA GLN A 39 6.97 21.97 21.17
C GLN A 39 5.64 21.26 20.85
N LEU A 40 4.55 22.02 20.73
CA LEU A 40 3.23 21.51 20.43
C LEU A 40 2.81 21.86 19.00
N PRO A 41 2.10 20.97 18.29
CA PRO A 41 1.63 21.21 16.92
C PRO A 41 0.38 22.09 16.90
N LEU A 42 0.47 23.27 17.51
CA LEU A 42 -0.65 24.19 17.62
C LEU A 42 -0.93 24.88 16.27
N LYS A 43 -2.21 24.99 15.91
CA LYS A 43 -2.65 25.84 14.80
C LYS A 43 -2.41 27.33 15.16
N LYS A 44 -2.32 28.18 14.14
CA LYS A 44 -2.15 29.63 14.36
C LYS A 44 -3.27 30.17 15.27
N GLY A 45 -2.89 30.74 16.40
CA GLY A 45 -3.83 31.30 17.40
C GLY A 45 -4.46 30.27 18.34
N GLN A 46 -4.17 28.99 18.23
CA GLN A 46 -4.70 27.95 19.12
C GLN A 46 -4.05 28.00 20.49
N THR A 47 -4.86 27.91 21.55
CA THR A 47 -4.38 27.77 22.92
C THR A 47 -4.10 26.28 23.23
N VAL A 48 -3.28 26.02 24.28
CA VAL A 48 -3.01 24.65 24.75
C VAL A 48 -4.30 23.96 25.22
N ASP A 49 -5.19 24.68 25.90
CA ASP A 49 -6.46 24.12 26.35
C ASP A 49 -7.40 23.78 25.18
N ALA A 50 -7.44 24.62 24.14
CA ALA A 50 -8.20 24.32 22.93
C ALA A 50 -7.62 23.11 22.18
N PHE A 51 -6.30 22.97 22.13
CA PHE A 51 -5.63 21.82 21.59
C PHE A 51 -5.95 20.53 22.38
N LEU A 52 -5.86 20.60 23.72
CA LEU A 52 -6.21 19.46 24.56
C LEU A 52 -7.69 19.05 24.40
N LYS A 53 -8.61 20.02 24.33
CA LYS A 53 -10.03 19.75 24.08
C LYS A 53 -10.26 19.04 22.73
N GLU A 54 -9.46 19.36 21.72
CA GLU A 54 -9.52 18.73 20.38
C GLU A 54 -8.93 17.31 20.39
N ILE A 55 -7.72 17.13 20.97
CA ILE A 55 -6.98 15.89 20.82
C ILE A 55 -7.33 14.80 21.85
N THR A 56 -7.75 15.19 23.06
CA THR A 56 -8.02 14.24 24.16
C THR A 56 -9.10 13.20 23.81
N PRO A 57 -10.26 13.58 23.22
CA PRO A 57 -11.25 12.60 22.79
C PRO A 57 -10.69 11.65 21.70
N VAL A 58 -9.88 12.18 20.79
CA VAL A 58 -9.24 11.37 19.74
C VAL A 58 -8.33 10.30 20.33
N ILE A 59 -7.64 10.58 21.43
CA ILE A 59 -6.71 9.62 22.05
C ILE A 59 -7.42 8.66 23.01
N PHE A 60 -8.34 9.14 23.83
CA PHE A 60 -8.86 8.39 24.99
C PHE A 60 -10.29 7.89 24.82
N ASP A 61 -11.14 8.53 24.00
CA ASP A 61 -12.50 8.05 23.77
C ASP A 61 -12.51 6.93 22.73
N PRO A 62 -12.87 5.70 23.07
CA PRO A 62 -12.89 4.58 22.13
C PRO A 62 -13.93 4.73 21.01
N THR A 63 -14.91 5.63 21.17
CA THR A 63 -15.96 5.87 20.17
C THR A 63 -15.60 6.93 19.14
N VAL A 64 -14.64 7.79 19.47
CA VAL A 64 -14.16 8.85 18.57
C VAL A 64 -13.07 8.32 17.67
N MET A 65 -13.25 8.39 16.36
CA MET A 65 -12.34 7.81 15.38
C MET A 65 -12.03 6.34 15.72
N ALA A 66 -13.06 5.58 16.01
CA ALA A 66 -12.95 4.23 16.56
C ALA A 66 -12.19 3.26 15.63
N LYS A 67 -12.30 3.46 14.31
CA LYS A 67 -11.64 2.63 13.29
C LYS A 67 -10.88 3.46 12.29
N ARG A 68 -9.72 3.00 11.88
CA ARG A 68 -8.98 3.60 10.76
C ARG A 68 -9.78 3.48 9.46
N VAL A 69 -10.34 2.30 9.21
CA VAL A 69 -11.20 1.99 8.07
C VAL A 69 -12.47 1.35 8.59
N ASN A 70 -13.60 2.02 8.44
CA ASN A 70 -14.92 1.46 8.76
C ASN A 70 -15.59 0.95 7.49
N GLN A 71 -16.14 -0.27 7.53
CA GLN A 71 -16.89 -0.89 6.44
C GLN A 71 -18.26 -1.38 6.89
N ALA A 72 -18.79 -0.83 7.99
CA ALA A 72 -20.09 -1.22 8.54
C ALA A 72 -21.23 -0.72 7.64
N ASN A 73 -22.18 -1.60 7.34
CA ASN A 73 -23.37 -1.25 6.57
C ASN A 73 -24.24 -0.17 7.26
N GLY A 74 -24.84 0.70 6.46
CA GLY A 74 -25.80 1.71 6.94
C GLY A 74 -25.16 2.95 7.58
N GLN A 75 -23.85 3.10 7.47
CA GLN A 75 -23.12 4.28 7.93
C GLN A 75 -22.43 4.99 6.75
N ASP A 76 -22.16 6.29 6.89
CA ASP A 76 -21.24 6.97 5.99
C ASP A 76 -19.82 6.52 6.31
N LEU A 77 -19.23 5.76 5.41
CA LEU A 77 -17.92 5.12 5.61
C LEU A 77 -16.78 6.14 5.72
N ILE A 78 -16.92 7.31 5.11
CA ILE A 78 -15.92 8.38 5.17
C ILE A 78 -15.96 9.10 6.50
N LEU A 79 -17.16 9.50 6.95
CA LEU A 79 -17.32 10.24 8.20
C LEU A 79 -16.99 9.39 9.43
N THR A 80 -17.07 8.07 9.31
CA THR A 80 -16.81 7.11 10.39
C THR A 80 -15.44 6.44 10.34
N SER A 81 -14.62 6.76 9.33
CA SER A 81 -13.23 6.27 9.20
C SER A 81 -12.23 7.37 9.56
N ALA A 82 -11.20 6.98 10.33
CA ALA A 82 -10.12 7.89 10.74
C ALA A 82 -8.98 7.85 9.71
N ASN A 83 -9.15 8.54 8.59
CA ASN A 83 -8.14 8.73 7.56
C ASN A 83 -8.06 10.20 7.12
N ASN A 84 -7.05 10.53 6.31
CA ASN A 84 -6.80 11.89 5.82
C ASN A 84 -7.00 12.04 4.30
N TYR A 85 -7.61 11.06 3.66
CA TYR A 85 -7.88 11.09 2.22
C TYR A 85 -9.03 12.03 1.84
N TYR A 86 -9.87 12.35 2.84
CA TYR A 86 -11.07 13.13 2.63
C TYR A 86 -11.17 14.25 3.68
N GLU A 87 -11.67 15.44 3.25
CA GLU A 87 -11.86 16.57 4.16
C GLU A 87 -13.16 17.30 3.83
N GLY A 88 -14.12 17.27 4.74
CA GLY A 88 -15.39 17.99 4.61
C GLY A 88 -16.33 17.43 3.54
N VAL A 89 -16.18 16.16 3.17
CA VAL A 89 -16.98 15.46 2.15
C VAL A 89 -17.67 14.24 2.75
N THR A 90 -18.81 13.87 2.18
CA THR A 90 -19.57 12.66 2.51
C THR A 90 -19.26 11.53 1.53
N GLN A 91 -19.59 10.30 1.90
CA GLN A 91 -19.47 9.13 1.01
C GLN A 91 -20.21 9.37 -0.32
N ALA A 92 -21.45 9.82 -0.28
CA ALA A 92 -22.26 10.07 -1.48
C ALA A 92 -21.62 11.09 -2.43
N GLU A 93 -21.01 12.15 -1.89
CA GLU A 93 -20.31 13.16 -2.70
C GLU A 93 -19.08 12.57 -3.38
N VAL A 94 -18.31 11.72 -2.69
CA VAL A 94 -17.12 11.06 -3.25
C VAL A 94 -17.51 10.08 -4.35
N GLU A 95 -18.51 9.24 -4.11
CA GLU A 95 -19.00 8.27 -5.09
C GLU A 95 -19.50 8.96 -6.35
N GLN A 96 -20.28 10.05 -6.19
CA GLN A 96 -20.77 10.82 -7.31
C GLN A 96 -19.63 11.50 -8.10
N PHE A 97 -18.63 12.04 -7.39
CA PHE A 97 -17.49 12.70 -8.01
C PHE A 97 -16.71 11.74 -8.91
N TYR A 98 -16.30 10.57 -8.39
CA TYR A 98 -15.55 9.60 -9.19
C TYR A 98 -16.40 8.86 -10.22
N ALA A 99 -17.68 8.64 -9.97
CA ALA A 99 -18.60 8.12 -10.99
C ALA A 99 -18.73 9.05 -12.20
N ALA A 100 -18.68 10.35 -11.99
CA ALA A 100 -18.71 11.33 -13.09
C ALA A 100 -17.44 11.25 -13.96
N MET A 101 -16.27 11.09 -13.35
CA MET A 101 -14.99 10.93 -14.08
C MET A 101 -14.97 9.64 -14.92
N LYS A 102 -15.47 8.55 -14.38
CA LYS A 102 -15.50 7.23 -15.05
C LYS A 102 -16.44 7.18 -16.27
N LYS A 103 -17.40 8.10 -16.41
CA LYS A 103 -18.35 8.10 -17.54
C LYS A 103 -17.71 8.28 -18.91
N THR A 104 -16.56 8.91 -18.96
CA THR A 104 -15.82 9.21 -20.21
C THR A 104 -14.61 8.31 -20.40
N ASP A 105 -14.41 7.33 -19.52
CA ASP A 105 -13.28 6.40 -19.59
C ASP A 105 -13.45 5.38 -20.73
N ASN A 106 -12.31 4.87 -21.18
CA ASN A 106 -12.28 3.65 -21.98
C ASN A 106 -12.60 2.46 -21.05
N PRO A 107 -13.71 1.72 -21.24
CA PRO A 107 -14.07 0.60 -20.37
C PRO A 107 -13.07 -0.56 -20.43
N GLU A 108 -12.29 -0.68 -21.52
CA GLU A 108 -11.26 -1.70 -21.67
C GLU A 108 -9.96 -1.35 -20.91
N GLU A 109 -9.73 -0.07 -20.64
CA GLU A 109 -8.55 0.46 -19.96
C GLU A 109 -8.96 1.47 -18.86
N PRO A 110 -9.73 1.06 -17.85
CA PRO A 110 -10.26 1.97 -16.85
C PRO A 110 -9.15 2.56 -15.98
N ILE A 111 -9.20 3.87 -15.76
CA ILE A 111 -8.25 4.59 -14.92
C ILE A 111 -8.63 4.43 -13.44
N SER A 112 -7.63 4.19 -12.59
CA SER A 112 -7.81 4.11 -11.12
C SER A 112 -7.90 5.50 -10.48
N TYR A 113 -8.96 6.26 -10.80
CA TYR A 113 -9.16 7.62 -10.31
C TYR A 113 -9.08 7.72 -8.78
N GLY A 114 -8.44 8.77 -8.31
CA GLY A 114 -8.29 9.06 -6.89
C GLY A 114 -7.06 8.46 -6.23
N LEU A 115 -6.35 7.53 -6.91
CA LEU A 115 -5.26 6.76 -6.32
C LEU A 115 -4.15 7.64 -5.73
N ASN A 116 -3.78 8.72 -6.39
CA ASN A 116 -2.71 9.65 -5.98
C ASN A 116 -3.23 11.02 -5.56
N SER A 117 -4.35 11.07 -4.83
CA SER A 117 -4.94 12.34 -4.44
C SER A 117 -5.74 12.24 -3.14
N ARG A 118 -6.07 13.37 -2.56
CA ARG A 118 -7.15 13.50 -1.60
C ARG A 118 -8.29 14.34 -2.17
N LEU A 119 -9.52 14.10 -1.71
CA LEU A 119 -10.69 14.86 -2.11
C LEU A 119 -11.16 15.73 -0.94
N VAL A 120 -11.26 17.02 -1.17
CA VAL A 120 -11.60 18.01 -0.14
C VAL A 120 -12.72 18.94 -0.62
N LYS A 121 -13.45 19.52 0.33
CA LYS A 121 -14.42 20.57 0.01
C LYS A 121 -13.83 21.93 0.36
N ARG A 122 -13.66 22.80 -0.64
CA ARG A 122 -13.22 24.19 -0.50
C ARG A 122 -14.32 25.12 -1.03
N ASP A 123 -14.77 26.03 -0.20
CA ASP A 123 -15.84 27.01 -0.56
C ASP A 123 -17.07 26.32 -1.18
N GLY A 124 -17.48 25.19 -0.61
CA GLY A 124 -18.61 24.39 -1.07
C GLY A 124 -18.38 23.55 -2.34
N LYS A 125 -17.20 23.60 -2.95
CA LYS A 125 -16.85 22.83 -4.14
C LYS A 125 -15.93 21.67 -3.79
N LEU A 126 -16.12 20.55 -4.49
CA LEU A 126 -15.20 19.40 -4.41
C LEU A 126 -13.92 19.70 -5.21
N VAL A 127 -12.78 19.52 -4.57
CA VAL A 127 -11.46 19.74 -5.16
C VAL A 127 -10.59 18.52 -4.92
N GLU A 128 -10.03 17.99 -5.98
CA GLU A 128 -9.04 16.91 -5.91
C GLU A 128 -7.63 17.52 -5.80
N GLU A 129 -6.97 17.29 -4.64
CA GLU A 129 -5.60 17.73 -4.40
C GLU A 129 -4.66 16.58 -4.74
N VAL A 130 -4.07 16.65 -5.94
CA VAL A 130 -3.23 15.58 -6.49
C VAL A 130 -1.83 15.59 -5.86
N TYR A 131 -1.29 14.41 -5.58
CA TYR A 131 0.05 14.16 -5.05
C TYR A 131 1.06 14.14 -6.20
N LYS A 132 1.71 15.27 -6.42
CA LYS A 132 2.68 15.49 -7.50
C LYS A 132 3.62 16.66 -7.20
N VAL A 133 4.64 16.85 -8.03
CA VAL A 133 5.46 18.08 -8.02
C VAL A 133 4.57 19.31 -8.21
N GLY A 134 4.70 20.29 -7.32
CA GLY A 134 3.86 21.48 -7.30
C GLY A 134 2.44 21.27 -6.76
N GLY A 135 2.10 20.03 -6.37
CA GLY A 135 0.82 19.67 -5.76
C GLY A 135 0.91 19.39 -4.26
N TYR A 136 -0.02 18.60 -3.76
CA TYR A 136 0.00 18.18 -2.37
C TYR A 136 1.20 17.21 -2.14
N TYR A 137 1.90 17.34 -1.04
CA TYR A 137 3.17 16.66 -0.73
C TYR A 137 4.35 16.98 -1.67
N SER A 138 4.31 18.09 -2.43
CA SER A 138 5.35 18.46 -3.40
C SER A 138 6.79 18.31 -2.88
N ALA A 139 7.08 18.85 -1.70
CA ALA A 139 8.44 18.82 -1.15
C ALA A 139 9.00 17.40 -0.93
N ALA A 140 8.16 16.42 -0.59
CA ALA A 140 8.55 15.02 -0.47
C ALA A 140 8.70 14.38 -1.86
N ILE A 141 7.75 14.64 -2.75
CA ILE A 141 7.75 14.08 -4.13
C ILE A 141 8.92 14.61 -4.94
N GLU A 142 9.30 15.88 -4.81
CA GLU A 142 10.49 16.45 -5.44
C GLU A 142 11.77 15.70 -5.04
N LYS A 143 11.89 15.27 -3.77
CA LYS A 143 13.01 14.42 -3.32
C LYS A 143 12.99 13.04 -3.93
N ILE A 144 11.79 12.44 -4.10
CA ILE A 144 11.64 11.16 -4.80
C ILE A 144 12.13 11.34 -6.25
N VAL A 145 11.65 12.35 -6.96
CA VAL A 145 12.03 12.65 -8.35
C VAL A 145 13.54 12.92 -8.49
N GLU A 146 14.12 13.68 -7.55
CA GLU A 146 15.58 13.93 -7.54
C GLU A 146 16.36 12.63 -7.44
N ASN A 147 15.98 11.71 -6.56
CA ASN A 147 16.68 10.44 -6.40
C ASN A 147 16.41 9.48 -7.56
N LEU A 148 15.20 9.44 -8.11
CA LEU A 148 14.92 8.68 -9.33
C LEU A 148 15.76 9.14 -10.51
N ARG A 149 15.96 10.45 -10.69
CA ARG A 149 16.86 10.99 -11.73
C ARG A 149 18.31 10.52 -11.57
N LYS A 150 18.79 10.40 -10.32
CA LYS A 150 20.10 9.80 -10.04
C LYS A 150 20.12 8.31 -10.38
N ALA A 151 19.05 7.59 -10.04
CA ALA A 151 18.92 6.15 -10.30
C ALA A 151 18.95 5.81 -11.80
N VAL A 152 18.45 6.69 -12.68
CA VAL A 152 18.52 6.52 -14.16
C VAL A 152 19.94 6.22 -14.65
N ALA A 153 20.97 6.80 -14.03
CA ALA A 153 22.37 6.59 -14.41
C ALA A 153 22.89 5.19 -14.06
N PHE A 154 22.20 4.46 -13.17
CA PHE A 154 22.54 3.12 -12.70
C PHE A 154 21.62 2.04 -13.25
N ALA A 155 20.69 2.40 -14.17
CA ALA A 155 19.80 1.43 -14.79
C ALA A 155 20.59 0.35 -15.52
N GLU A 156 20.25 -0.92 -15.26
CA GLU A 156 20.96 -2.09 -15.80
C GLU A 156 20.72 -2.28 -17.32
N ASN A 157 19.60 -1.74 -17.82
CA ASN A 157 19.22 -1.86 -19.23
C ASN A 157 18.23 -0.75 -19.64
N ASP A 158 17.91 -0.68 -20.94
CA ASP A 158 17.04 0.37 -21.49
C ASP A 158 15.60 0.25 -21.01
N LYS A 159 15.06 -0.96 -20.71
CA LYS A 159 13.70 -1.13 -20.16
C LYS A 159 13.62 -0.56 -18.75
N GLN A 160 14.61 -0.85 -17.92
CA GLN A 160 14.68 -0.29 -16.57
C GLN A 160 14.76 1.24 -16.63
N LYS A 161 15.62 1.76 -17.49
CA LYS A 161 15.73 3.21 -17.72
C LYS A 161 14.41 3.83 -18.19
N ALA A 162 13.66 3.13 -19.05
CA ALA A 162 12.38 3.61 -19.56
C ALA A 162 11.33 3.72 -18.45
N HIS A 163 11.16 2.67 -17.64
CA HIS A 163 10.17 2.72 -16.57
C HIS A 163 10.55 3.69 -15.45
N ILE A 164 11.83 3.86 -15.11
CA ILE A 164 12.26 4.91 -14.16
C ILE A 164 11.88 6.31 -14.68
N ASN A 165 12.16 6.60 -15.95
CA ASN A 165 11.80 7.88 -16.55
C ASN A 165 10.28 8.10 -16.60
N LYS A 166 9.51 7.06 -16.86
CA LYS A 166 8.05 7.14 -16.86
C LYS A 166 7.51 7.40 -15.45
N LEU A 167 8.10 6.80 -14.41
CA LEU A 167 7.77 7.08 -13.01
C LEU A 167 8.09 8.53 -12.61
N ILE A 168 9.23 9.08 -13.09
CA ILE A 168 9.58 10.50 -12.92
C ILE A 168 8.51 11.39 -13.57
N GLN A 169 8.06 11.04 -14.77
CA GLN A 169 6.98 11.75 -15.46
C GLN A 169 5.70 11.73 -14.63
N TYR A 170 5.27 10.56 -14.14
CA TYR A 170 4.08 10.40 -13.29
C TYR A 170 4.14 11.29 -12.05
N TYR A 171 5.23 11.29 -11.31
CA TYR A 171 5.38 12.16 -10.13
C TYR A 171 5.40 13.65 -10.49
N THR A 172 5.76 13.99 -11.72
CA THR A 172 5.79 15.38 -12.18
C THR A 172 4.42 15.85 -12.63
N ASP A 173 3.70 15.06 -13.42
CA ASP A 173 2.39 15.46 -13.99
C ASP A 173 1.20 15.03 -13.12
N GLY A 174 1.36 14.00 -12.27
CA GLY A 174 0.30 13.43 -11.44
C GLY A 174 -0.76 12.67 -12.24
N ASN A 175 -0.51 12.34 -13.49
CA ASN A 175 -1.46 11.70 -14.37
C ASN A 175 -1.48 10.17 -14.16
N LEU A 176 -2.64 9.63 -13.82
CA LEU A 176 -2.80 8.18 -13.58
C LEU A 176 -2.63 7.33 -14.83
N LYS A 177 -2.90 7.87 -16.03
CA LYS A 177 -2.57 7.19 -17.27
C LYS A 177 -1.05 7.03 -17.44
N THR A 178 -0.27 8.03 -17.04
CA THR A 178 1.20 7.92 -17.00
C THR A 178 1.65 6.84 -16.01
N PHE A 179 0.91 6.65 -14.91
CA PHE A 179 1.18 5.57 -13.95
C PHE A 179 0.87 4.18 -14.52
N ASP A 180 -0.20 4.05 -15.30
CA ASP A 180 -0.51 2.81 -16.02
C ASP A 180 0.58 2.48 -17.05
N GLU A 181 1.04 3.47 -17.82
CA GLU A 181 2.15 3.33 -18.76
C GLU A 181 3.47 2.93 -18.05
N TYR A 182 3.74 3.51 -16.88
CA TYR A 182 4.85 3.08 -16.03
C TYR A 182 4.69 1.62 -15.61
N SER A 183 3.51 1.22 -15.17
CA SER A 183 3.23 -0.14 -14.72
C SER A 183 3.44 -1.17 -15.83
N ILE A 184 3.05 -0.86 -17.06
CA ILE A 184 3.29 -1.71 -18.25
C ILE A 184 4.79 -1.88 -18.49
N LEU A 185 5.55 -0.78 -18.56
CA LEU A 185 6.99 -0.81 -18.78
C LEU A 185 7.73 -1.57 -17.65
N TRP A 186 7.27 -1.39 -16.41
CA TRP A 186 7.83 -2.10 -15.26
C TRP A 186 7.58 -3.62 -15.33
N VAL A 187 6.38 -4.05 -15.73
CA VAL A 187 6.07 -5.48 -15.93
C VAL A 187 6.94 -6.10 -17.01
N GLU A 188 7.22 -5.37 -18.07
CA GLU A 188 8.04 -5.84 -19.20
C GLU A 188 9.53 -5.97 -18.88
N ASP A 189 10.02 -5.32 -17.82
CA ASP A 189 11.39 -5.49 -17.35
C ASP A 189 11.51 -6.72 -16.46
N VAL A 190 11.77 -7.86 -17.07
CA VAL A 190 11.90 -9.15 -16.38
C VAL A 190 13.35 -9.55 -16.09
N VAL A 191 14.33 -8.78 -16.57
CA VAL A 191 15.74 -9.18 -16.55
C VAL A 191 16.57 -8.47 -15.49
N SER A 192 16.15 -7.29 -15.05
CA SER A 192 16.91 -6.51 -14.05
C SER A 192 17.08 -7.29 -12.75
N SER A 193 18.29 -7.25 -12.21
CA SER A 193 18.68 -7.91 -10.94
C SER A 193 18.22 -7.11 -9.73
N VAL A 194 18.35 -5.77 -9.81
CA VAL A 194 17.80 -4.84 -8.83
C VAL A 194 16.49 -4.29 -9.39
N ASP A 195 15.43 -4.40 -8.61
CA ASP A 195 14.11 -3.90 -8.98
C ASP A 195 13.51 -3.09 -7.82
N PHE A 196 12.46 -2.36 -8.10
CA PHE A 196 11.76 -1.60 -7.06
C PHE A 196 10.28 -1.44 -7.37
N ILE A 197 9.51 -1.31 -6.31
CA ILE A 197 8.12 -0.88 -6.31
C ILE A 197 8.11 0.52 -5.72
N ASN A 198 7.39 1.45 -6.33
CA ASN A 198 7.32 2.81 -5.83
C ASN A 198 6.08 3.52 -6.39
N GLY A 199 5.20 3.98 -5.53
CA GLY A 199 3.99 4.68 -5.96
C GLY A 199 2.93 4.77 -4.88
N PHE A 200 1.79 5.37 -5.23
CA PHE A 200 0.54 5.29 -4.50
C PHE A 200 -0.20 4.08 -5.05
N ILE A 201 -0.22 2.96 -4.33
CA ILE A 201 -0.57 1.65 -4.90
C ILE A 201 -1.72 0.99 -4.16
N GLU A 202 -1.55 0.71 -2.86
CA GLU A 202 -2.51 -0.08 -2.10
C GLU A 202 -3.61 0.81 -1.50
N ASN A 203 -4.86 0.42 -1.73
CA ASN A 203 -6.03 1.20 -1.35
C ASN A 203 -6.80 0.65 -0.13
N TYR A 204 -6.25 -0.31 0.58
CA TYR A 204 -6.87 -0.89 1.80
C TYR A 204 -7.10 0.13 2.92
N GLY A 205 -6.38 1.25 2.92
CA GLY A 205 -6.54 2.36 3.87
C GLY A 205 -7.74 3.26 3.59
N ASP A 206 -8.39 3.12 2.44
CA ASP A 206 -9.58 3.86 2.06
C ASP A 206 -10.83 2.96 2.12
N PRO A 207 -11.87 3.32 2.90
CA PRO A 207 -13.09 2.52 3.00
C PRO A 207 -13.83 2.37 1.66
N LEU A 208 -13.61 3.28 0.69
CA LEU A 208 -14.20 3.23 -0.64
C LEU A 208 -13.26 2.68 -1.72
N GLY A 209 -12.00 2.43 -1.38
CA GLY A 209 -11.02 1.85 -2.29
C GLY A 209 -10.52 2.75 -3.44
N TYR A 210 -10.70 4.08 -3.34
CA TYR A 210 -10.20 5.01 -4.36
C TYR A 210 -8.76 5.47 -4.09
N LYS A 211 -8.38 5.64 -2.81
CA LYS A 211 -7.14 6.33 -2.41
C LYS A 211 -6.02 5.36 -2.14
N GLY A 212 -4.89 5.55 -2.80
CA GLY A 212 -3.69 4.75 -2.59
C GLY A 212 -2.81 5.26 -1.46
N ALA A 213 -2.30 4.34 -0.64
CA ALA A 213 -1.18 4.61 0.23
C ALA A 213 0.12 4.60 -0.58
N TRP A 214 1.06 5.48 -0.20
CA TRP A 214 2.38 5.46 -0.82
C TRP A 214 3.26 4.39 -0.21
N GLU A 215 3.89 3.59 -1.07
CA GLU A 215 4.84 2.56 -0.65
C GLU A 215 6.05 2.50 -1.57
N SER A 216 7.13 1.96 -1.04
CA SER A 216 8.32 1.65 -1.82
C SER A 216 9.04 0.44 -1.24
N ILE A 217 9.44 -0.47 -2.12
CA ILE A 217 10.28 -1.62 -1.83
C ILE A 217 11.41 -1.63 -2.84
N VAL A 218 12.64 -1.58 -2.37
CA VAL A 218 13.82 -1.85 -3.22
C VAL A 218 14.29 -3.26 -2.92
N ASN A 219 14.50 -4.04 -3.95
CA ASN A 219 14.84 -5.45 -3.83
C ASN A 219 15.87 -5.88 -4.86
N PHE A 220 16.47 -7.02 -4.61
CA PHE A 220 17.31 -7.71 -5.59
C PHE A 220 16.90 -9.18 -5.71
N LYS A 221 17.03 -9.69 -6.93
CA LYS A 221 16.60 -11.03 -7.30
C LYS A 221 17.51 -12.09 -6.67
N ASN A 222 16.93 -13.09 -6.00
CA ASN A 222 17.65 -14.32 -5.68
C ASN A 222 17.62 -15.25 -6.91
N GLU A 223 18.71 -15.29 -7.66
CA GLU A 223 18.79 -16.05 -8.92
C GLU A 223 18.53 -17.55 -8.70
N LYS A 224 19.11 -18.13 -7.64
CA LYS A 224 19.01 -19.54 -7.36
C LYS A 224 17.59 -19.97 -6.97
N ALA A 225 16.91 -19.18 -6.14
CA ALA A 225 15.54 -19.43 -5.74
C ALA A 225 14.56 -19.12 -6.88
N SER A 226 14.80 -18.06 -7.65
CA SER A 226 13.96 -17.68 -8.80
C SER A 226 13.99 -18.75 -9.90
N HIS A 227 15.10 -19.44 -10.13
CA HIS A 227 15.14 -20.54 -11.10
C HIS A 227 14.19 -21.68 -10.73
N ARG A 228 14.02 -21.98 -9.44
CA ARG A 228 13.04 -22.99 -8.99
C ARG A 228 11.60 -22.56 -9.30
N THR A 229 11.27 -21.28 -9.09
CA THR A 229 9.93 -20.76 -9.38
C THR A 229 9.65 -20.64 -10.88
N GLU A 230 10.67 -20.51 -11.70
CA GLU A 230 10.58 -20.49 -13.15
C GLU A 230 9.96 -21.79 -13.73
N VAL A 231 10.29 -22.94 -13.12
CA VAL A 231 9.70 -24.23 -13.46
C VAL A 231 8.20 -24.24 -13.22
N VAL A 232 7.74 -23.67 -12.11
CA VAL A 232 6.30 -23.53 -11.79
C VAL A 232 5.64 -22.56 -12.75
N SER A 233 6.25 -21.42 -13.00
CA SER A 233 5.75 -20.36 -13.88
C SER A 233 5.61 -20.81 -15.33
N SER A 234 6.56 -21.59 -15.84
CA SER A 234 6.50 -22.15 -17.18
C SER A 234 5.39 -23.20 -17.38
N ASN A 235 4.91 -23.77 -16.29
CA ASN A 235 3.76 -24.70 -16.29
C ASN A 235 2.42 -24.03 -15.91
N ALA A 236 2.34 -22.70 -15.86
CA ALA A 236 1.15 -21.97 -15.42
C ALA A 236 -0.11 -22.33 -16.23
N GLN A 237 0.00 -22.57 -17.55
CA GLN A 237 -1.12 -23.00 -18.37
C GLN A 237 -1.63 -24.39 -17.97
N TRP A 238 -0.72 -25.31 -17.61
CA TRP A 238 -1.12 -26.63 -17.15
C TRP A 238 -1.90 -26.54 -15.83
N PHE A 239 -1.44 -25.72 -14.89
CA PHE A 239 -2.13 -25.49 -13.62
C PHE A 239 -3.52 -24.87 -13.85
N GLU A 240 -3.65 -23.86 -14.71
CA GLU A 240 -4.94 -23.25 -15.03
C GLU A 240 -5.91 -24.30 -15.60
N SER A 241 -5.44 -25.11 -16.55
CA SER A 241 -6.26 -26.11 -17.23
C SER A 241 -6.73 -27.22 -16.29
N ASN A 242 -5.90 -27.62 -15.32
CA ASN A 242 -6.17 -28.71 -14.38
C ASN A 242 -6.68 -28.24 -13.01
N SER A 243 -6.84 -26.94 -12.80
CA SER A 243 -7.39 -26.40 -11.55
C SER A 243 -8.85 -26.86 -11.32
N PRO A 244 -9.33 -26.98 -10.07
CA PRO A 244 -10.71 -27.35 -9.74
C PRO A 244 -11.71 -26.21 -10.00
N VAL A 245 -11.31 -25.13 -10.67
CA VAL A 245 -12.15 -23.99 -11.00
C VAL A 245 -13.14 -24.36 -12.10
N ASP A 246 -14.38 -23.85 -12.00
CA ASP A 246 -15.41 -24.04 -13.04
C ASP A 246 -14.88 -23.59 -14.41
N PRO A 247 -15.05 -24.40 -15.47
CA PRO A 247 -14.55 -24.09 -16.81
C PRO A 247 -14.91 -22.70 -17.35
N ARG A 248 -16.05 -22.13 -16.93
CA ARG A 248 -16.50 -20.79 -17.33
C ARG A 248 -15.56 -19.68 -16.86
N PHE A 249 -14.76 -19.93 -15.81
CA PHE A 249 -13.83 -18.97 -15.22
C PHE A 249 -12.37 -19.27 -15.54
N LYS A 250 -12.09 -20.38 -16.24
CA LYS A 250 -10.73 -20.71 -16.69
C LYS A 250 -10.30 -19.82 -17.84
N LYS A 251 -9.03 -19.43 -17.81
CA LYS A 251 -8.42 -18.66 -18.91
C LYS A 251 -8.00 -19.62 -20.02
N GLU A 252 -8.43 -19.34 -21.24
CA GLU A 252 -7.98 -20.09 -22.43
C GLU A 252 -6.46 -20.01 -22.61
N LYS A 253 -5.88 -18.85 -22.29
CA LYS A 253 -4.45 -18.61 -22.37
C LYS A 253 -3.97 -17.82 -21.14
N VAL A 254 -3.06 -18.43 -20.39
CA VAL A 254 -2.35 -17.75 -19.31
C VAL A 254 -1.21 -16.92 -19.91
N LYS A 255 -1.21 -15.61 -19.66
CA LYS A 255 -0.11 -14.72 -20.03
C LYS A 255 0.75 -14.42 -18.82
N GLY A 256 2.04 -14.64 -19.00
CA GLY A 256 3.16 -14.01 -18.31
C GLY A 256 3.02 -13.74 -16.81
N VAL A 257 2.82 -14.77 -15.98
CA VAL A 257 3.08 -14.63 -14.57
C VAL A 257 4.58 -14.81 -14.36
N THR A 258 5.26 -13.72 -14.02
CA THR A 258 6.68 -13.79 -13.66
C THR A 258 6.78 -14.02 -12.16
N ALA A 259 7.09 -15.24 -11.74
CA ALA A 259 7.36 -15.52 -10.33
C ALA A 259 8.85 -15.35 -10.06
N LYS A 260 9.18 -14.49 -9.10
CA LYS A 260 10.56 -14.25 -8.64
C LYS A 260 10.63 -14.37 -7.12
N VAL A 261 11.75 -14.88 -6.65
CA VAL A 261 12.13 -14.79 -5.24
C VAL A 261 13.11 -13.63 -5.11
N ILE A 262 12.81 -12.71 -4.20
CA ILE A 262 13.60 -11.51 -3.99
C ILE A 262 13.99 -11.34 -2.53
N THR A 263 15.09 -10.64 -2.31
CA THR A 263 15.51 -10.14 -1.01
C THR A 263 15.15 -8.66 -0.92
N ALA A 264 14.26 -8.28 -0.02
CA ALA A 264 13.94 -6.87 0.23
C ALA A 264 15.11 -6.18 0.92
N ALA A 265 15.64 -5.13 0.28
CA ALA A 265 16.76 -4.34 0.80
C ALA A 265 16.28 -3.09 1.57
N ILE A 266 15.26 -2.41 1.06
CA ILE A 266 14.70 -1.19 1.67
C ILE A 266 13.19 -1.25 1.58
N LEU A 267 12.54 -0.91 2.68
CA LEU A 267 11.08 -0.81 2.82
C LEU A 267 10.72 0.59 3.27
N ALA A 268 9.70 1.18 2.68
CA ALA A 268 9.23 2.52 3.04
C ALA A 268 7.73 2.69 2.78
N GLY A 269 7.13 3.72 3.42
CA GLY A 269 5.71 3.99 3.31
C GLY A 269 4.86 2.89 3.93
N ASP A 270 3.81 2.47 3.24
CA ASP A 270 2.86 1.45 3.73
C ASP A 270 3.46 0.04 3.81
N SER A 271 4.56 -0.22 3.09
CA SER A 271 5.34 -1.46 3.21
C SER A 271 6.11 -1.58 4.53
N TYR A 272 6.06 -0.57 5.40
CA TYR A 272 6.66 -0.54 6.72
C TYR A 272 5.73 0.16 7.72
N PRO A 273 5.47 -0.39 8.89
CA PRO A 273 6.13 -1.52 9.57
C PRO A 273 5.54 -2.90 9.23
N SER A 274 4.47 -2.95 8.47
CA SER A 274 3.76 -4.19 8.13
C SER A 274 4.13 -4.61 6.72
N THR A 275 5.17 -5.42 6.62
CA THR A 275 5.74 -5.83 5.34
C THR A 275 4.99 -7.03 4.78
N PRO A 276 4.59 -7.02 3.49
CA PRO A 276 4.02 -8.19 2.83
C PRO A 276 5.08 -9.29 2.67
N ILE A 277 4.65 -10.54 2.71
CA ILE A 277 5.49 -11.71 2.39
C ILE A 277 5.55 -11.98 0.89
N GLY A 278 4.60 -11.46 0.15
CA GLY A 278 4.51 -11.57 -1.30
C GLY A 278 3.75 -10.42 -1.92
N ILE A 279 4.03 -10.15 -3.19
CA ILE A 279 3.44 -9.05 -3.95
C ILE A 279 3.04 -9.56 -5.32
N ASN A 280 1.91 -9.08 -5.82
CA ASN A 280 1.44 -9.35 -7.18
C ASN A 280 0.90 -8.06 -7.81
N LEU A 281 1.71 -7.39 -8.58
CA LEU A 281 1.43 -6.08 -9.18
C LEU A 281 1.56 -6.11 -10.72
N PRO A 282 0.91 -5.17 -11.40
CA PRO A 282 0.07 -4.06 -10.95
C PRO A 282 -1.33 -4.51 -10.49
N ASN A 283 -2.04 -3.64 -9.77
CA ASN A 283 -3.43 -3.90 -9.33
C ASN A 283 -4.46 -3.71 -10.45
N ALA A 284 -4.14 -2.96 -11.49
CA ALA A 284 -5.02 -2.74 -12.64
C ALA A 284 -5.26 -4.04 -13.44
N ASN A 285 -6.47 -4.57 -13.38
CA ASN A 285 -6.83 -5.85 -13.99
C ASN A 285 -6.60 -5.89 -15.51
N TRP A 286 -6.88 -4.79 -16.21
CA TRP A 286 -6.68 -4.72 -17.65
C TRP A 286 -5.19 -4.81 -18.04
N ILE A 287 -4.28 -4.19 -17.24
CA ILE A 287 -2.84 -4.32 -17.45
C ILE A 287 -2.41 -5.77 -17.23
N ARG A 288 -2.87 -6.39 -16.15
CA ARG A 288 -2.58 -7.81 -15.86
C ARG A 288 -3.04 -8.74 -16.97
N ALA A 289 -4.22 -8.47 -17.53
CA ALA A 289 -4.79 -9.27 -18.62
C ALA A 289 -4.03 -9.09 -19.94
N ALA A 290 -3.62 -7.87 -20.28
CA ALA A 290 -3.00 -7.54 -21.55
C ALA A 290 -1.47 -7.70 -21.54
N HIS A 291 -0.79 -7.33 -20.44
CA HIS A 291 0.66 -7.23 -20.31
C HIS A 291 1.26 -8.20 -19.29
N GLY A 292 0.45 -8.80 -18.43
CA GLY A 292 0.91 -9.70 -17.36
C GLY A 292 1.11 -8.99 -16.01
N SER A 293 1.79 -9.69 -15.10
CA SER A 293 2.07 -9.19 -13.74
C SER A 293 3.41 -9.73 -13.24
N LYS A 294 4.02 -9.00 -12.30
CA LYS A 294 5.13 -9.50 -11.50
C LYS A 294 4.59 -10.06 -10.18
N SER A 295 4.85 -11.33 -9.93
CA SER A 295 4.58 -12.00 -8.66
C SER A 295 5.93 -12.25 -7.99
N VAL A 296 6.11 -11.73 -6.79
CA VAL A 296 7.38 -11.85 -6.06
C VAL A 296 7.14 -12.35 -4.63
N THR A 297 8.03 -13.20 -4.15
CA THR A 297 8.09 -13.63 -2.75
C THR A 297 9.28 -12.93 -2.09
N LEU A 298 9.04 -12.30 -0.95
CA LEU A 298 10.07 -11.62 -0.15
C LEU A 298 10.66 -12.63 0.83
N GLU A 299 11.72 -13.35 0.40
CA GLU A 299 12.28 -14.47 1.15
C GLU A 299 12.75 -14.10 2.56
N ASN A 300 13.48 -13.00 2.69
CA ASN A 300 14.00 -12.56 3.99
C ASN A 300 12.89 -12.08 4.95
N ILE A 301 11.75 -11.67 4.41
CA ILE A 301 10.59 -11.31 5.24
C ILE A 301 9.83 -12.56 5.66
N THR A 302 9.63 -13.51 4.74
CA THR A 302 9.04 -14.82 5.05
C THR A 302 9.86 -15.54 6.12
N GLU A 303 11.18 -15.61 5.95
CA GLU A 303 12.09 -16.22 6.93
C GLU A 303 12.00 -15.54 8.31
N ALA A 304 11.89 -14.21 8.34
CA ALA A 304 11.75 -13.48 9.61
C ALA A 304 10.42 -13.79 10.32
N TYR A 305 9.34 -13.96 9.58
CA TYR A 305 8.06 -14.40 10.14
C TYR A 305 8.12 -15.84 10.66
N ASP A 306 8.73 -16.76 9.91
CA ASP A 306 8.90 -18.15 10.31
C ASP A 306 9.70 -18.24 11.61
N GLN A 307 10.83 -17.53 11.70
CA GLN A 307 11.63 -17.46 12.93
C GLN A 307 10.85 -16.87 14.11
N ALA A 308 10.00 -15.87 13.88
CA ALA A 308 9.20 -15.23 14.93
C ALA A 308 8.03 -16.11 15.40
N SER A 309 7.51 -16.98 14.55
CA SER A 309 6.41 -17.90 14.84
C SER A 309 6.85 -19.29 15.29
N HIS A 310 8.15 -19.55 15.35
CA HIS A 310 8.68 -20.86 15.77
C HIS A 310 8.19 -21.26 17.18
N GLY A 311 7.54 -22.39 17.28
CA GLY A 311 6.88 -22.86 18.50
C GLY A 311 5.46 -22.30 18.76
N ASN A 312 4.93 -21.47 17.85
CA ASN A 312 3.55 -20.92 17.91
C ASN A 312 2.86 -20.98 16.55
N GLY A 313 3.27 -21.87 15.67
CA GLY A 313 2.76 -21.96 14.32
C GLY A 313 1.59 -22.92 14.18
N PHE A 314 1.02 -22.96 12.97
CA PHE A 314 -0.06 -23.88 12.61
C PHE A 314 0.32 -25.35 12.84
N ASN A 315 1.58 -25.71 12.56
CA ASN A 315 2.05 -27.07 12.68
C ASN A 315 2.04 -27.55 14.14
N GLU A 316 2.49 -26.71 15.08
CA GLU A 316 2.53 -27.02 16.50
C GLU A 316 1.11 -27.09 17.12
N GLU A 317 0.19 -26.28 16.61
CA GLU A 317 -1.17 -26.20 17.17
C GLU A 317 -2.12 -27.24 16.59
N PHE A 318 -2.03 -27.53 15.28
CA PHE A 318 -3.03 -28.31 14.56
C PHE A 318 -2.53 -29.63 13.97
N VAL A 319 -1.22 -29.83 13.81
CA VAL A 319 -0.69 -31.06 13.26
C VAL A 319 -0.34 -32.03 14.40
N ILE A 320 -1.21 -33.01 14.61
CA ILE A 320 -1.11 -33.97 15.73
C ILE A 320 0.00 -35.01 15.47
N ASP A 321 0.20 -35.39 14.22
CA ASP A 321 1.18 -36.38 13.83
C ASP A 321 2.57 -35.77 13.61
N LYS A 322 3.51 -36.22 14.43
CA LYS A 322 4.89 -35.72 14.43
C LYS A 322 5.59 -35.97 13.08
N GLU A 323 5.35 -37.13 12.45
CA GLU A 323 6.00 -37.46 11.16
C GLU A 323 5.53 -36.48 10.08
N THR A 324 4.24 -36.13 10.06
CA THR A 324 3.69 -35.13 9.15
C THR A 324 4.26 -33.74 9.44
N SER A 325 4.37 -33.34 10.73
CA SER A 325 5.00 -32.08 11.11
C SER A 325 6.44 -31.97 10.65
N ASP A 326 7.24 -33.01 10.91
CA ASP A 326 8.65 -33.08 10.50
C ASP A 326 8.82 -33.03 8.95
N LEU A 327 7.87 -33.61 8.21
CA LEU A 327 7.85 -33.51 6.75
C LEU A 327 7.47 -32.10 6.26
N MET A 328 6.52 -31.44 6.90
CA MET A 328 6.15 -30.06 6.58
C MET A 328 7.31 -29.12 6.83
N ASP A 329 7.97 -29.20 7.98
CA ASP A 329 9.14 -28.38 8.33
C ASP A 329 10.33 -28.58 7.37
N LYS A 330 10.41 -29.76 6.76
CA LYS A 330 11.48 -30.07 5.82
C LYS A 330 11.22 -29.55 4.40
N TYR A 331 9.97 -29.48 3.97
CA TYR A 331 9.60 -29.25 2.57
C TYR A 331 8.79 -27.97 2.31
N LEU A 332 8.21 -27.34 3.32
CA LEU A 332 7.53 -26.05 3.24
C LEU A 332 8.34 -24.91 3.81
#